data_1a63e871a2da314f96a6ff6da2de14c7
#
_entry.id   1a63e871a2da314f96a6ff6da2de14c7
#
_cell.length_a   1.000
_cell.length_b   1.000
_cell.length_c   1.000
_cell.angle_alpha   90.00
_cell.angle_beta   90.00
_cell.angle_gamma   90.00
#
_symmetry.space_group_name_H-M   'P 1'
#
loop_
_entity.id
_entity.type
_entity.pdbx_description
1 polymer ?
#
loop_
_entity_poly.entity_id
_entity_poly.type
_entity_poly.pdbx_seq_one_letter_code
_entity_poly.pdbx_strand_id
1 'polypeptide(L)' 'MTRNEAKLELFKVNRNIEKMIVAHANELGQFNKNCLMNDLQRLWDRKKTLTNIINS' A
#
# COMPACT_ATOMS: atom_id res chain seq x y z
N MET A 1 -12.06 -11.98 -8.72
CA MET A 1 -10.61 -12.14 -8.41
C MET A 1 -10.39 -13.44 -7.65
N THR A 2 -9.48 -14.27 -8.12
CA THR A 2 -9.15 -15.51 -7.43
C THR A 2 -8.23 -15.23 -6.23
N ARG A 3 -8.12 -16.24 -5.34
CA ARG A 3 -7.25 -16.13 -4.18
C ARG A 3 -5.78 -15.90 -4.58
N ASN A 4 -5.32 -16.59 -5.63
CA ASN A 4 -3.95 -16.42 -6.12
C ASN A 4 -3.72 -15.04 -6.71
N GLU A 5 -4.68 -14.52 -7.45
CA GLU A 5 -4.60 -13.16 -7.99
C GLU A 5 -4.55 -12.12 -6.86
N ALA A 6 -5.37 -12.33 -5.82
CA ALA A 6 -5.37 -11.46 -4.66
C ALA A 6 -4.02 -11.46 -3.94
N LYS A 7 -3.36 -12.63 -3.83
CA LYS A 7 -2.03 -12.73 -3.23
C LYS A 7 -0.98 -11.95 -4.02
N LEU A 8 -1.02 -12.04 -5.35
CA LEU A 8 -0.10 -11.29 -6.22
C LEU A 8 -0.33 -9.79 -6.08
N GLU A 9 -1.59 -9.36 -6.09
CA GLU A 9 -1.92 -7.95 -5.90
C GLU A 9 -1.47 -7.45 -4.52
N LEU A 10 -1.68 -8.25 -3.49
CA LEU A 10 -1.27 -7.90 -2.14
C LEU A 10 0.25 -7.71 -2.06
N PHE A 11 1.02 -8.57 -2.71
CA PHE A 11 2.47 -8.44 -2.79
C PHE A 11 2.87 -7.10 -3.43
N LYS A 12 2.21 -6.74 -4.55
CA LYS A 12 2.46 -5.47 -5.23
C LYS A 12 2.10 -4.28 -4.35
N VAL A 13 0.97 -4.36 -3.65
CA VAL A 13 0.52 -3.30 -2.75
C VAL A 13 1.52 -3.11 -1.62
N ASN A 14 1.99 -4.18 -1.00
CA ASN A 14 2.99 -4.12 0.06
C ASN A 14 4.29 -3.47 -0.43
N ARG A 15 4.74 -3.83 -1.63
CA ARG A 15 5.93 -3.22 -2.21
C ARG A 15 5.74 -1.73 -2.48
N ASN A 16 4.56 -1.35 -2.95
CA ASN A 16 4.25 0.07 -3.18
C ASN A 16 4.24 0.86 -1.88
N ILE A 17 3.71 0.29 -0.81
CA ILE A 17 3.72 0.92 0.51
C ILE A 17 5.17 1.17 0.96
N GLU A 18 6.02 0.16 0.87
CA GLU A 18 7.44 0.29 1.24
C GLU A 18 8.15 1.36 0.41
N LYS A 19 7.97 1.34 -0.92
CA LYS A 19 8.58 2.32 -1.81
C LYS A 19 8.12 3.73 -1.47
N MET A 20 6.85 3.90 -1.17
CA MET A 20 6.29 5.21 -0.83
C MET A 20 6.90 5.75 0.46
N ILE A 21 6.99 4.92 1.49
CA ILE A 21 7.57 5.32 2.76
C ILE A 21 9.03 5.72 2.58
N VAL A 22 9.80 4.92 1.85
CA VAL A 22 11.21 5.21 1.58
C VAL A 22 11.38 6.49 0.78
N ALA A 23 10.56 6.69 -0.25
CA ALA A 23 10.63 7.89 -1.08
C ALA A 23 10.37 9.15 -0.25
N HIS A 24 9.34 9.13 0.61
CA HIS A 24 9.04 10.28 1.47
C HIS A 24 10.10 10.51 2.54
N ALA A 25 10.66 9.44 3.07
CA ALA A 25 11.73 9.55 4.08
C ALA A 25 13.01 10.16 3.52
N ASN A 26 13.26 9.96 2.21
CA ASN A 26 14.46 10.49 1.55
C ASN A 26 14.29 11.93 1.04
N GLU A 27 13.09 12.46 1.04
CA GLU A 27 12.84 13.84 0.63
C GLU A 27 13.05 14.79 1.80
N LEU A 28 14.27 15.27 1.94
CA LEU A 28 14.64 16.20 3.01
C LEU A 28 13.94 17.56 2.82
N GLY A 29 13.15 17.95 3.80
CA GLY A 29 12.50 19.26 3.82
C GLY A 29 11.21 19.38 3.02
N GLN A 30 10.79 18.33 2.32
CA GLN A 30 9.56 18.33 1.53
C GLN A 30 8.58 17.25 1.97
N PHE A 31 8.71 16.78 3.17
CA PHE A 31 7.83 15.74 3.71
C PHE A 31 6.43 16.28 3.93
N ASN A 32 5.49 15.86 3.10
CA ASN A 32 4.10 16.22 3.25
C ASN A 32 3.33 15.05 3.86
N LYS A 33 3.12 15.11 5.17
CA LYS A 33 2.42 14.05 5.91
C LYS A 33 1.01 13.82 5.36
N ASN A 34 0.32 14.88 4.96
CA ASN A 34 -1.05 14.75 4.48
C ASN A 34 -1.11 13.95 3.17
N CYS A 35 -0.22 14.22 2.23
CA CYS A 35 -0.15 13.47 0.98
C CYS A 35 0.24 12.02 1.25
N LEU A 36 1.23 11.80 2.10
CA LEU A 36 1.67 10.44 2.46
C LEU A 36 0.53 9.67 3.12
N MET A 37 -0.18 10.28 4.07
CA MET A 37 -1.27 9.61 4.77
C MET A 37 -2.42 9.27 3.81
N ASN A 38 -2.76 10.17 2.89
CA ASN A 38 -3.80 9.90 1.91
C ASN A 38 -3.43 8.71 1.01
N ASP A 39 -2.20 8.68 0.53
CA ASP A 39 -1.72 7.60 -0.33
C ASP A 39 -1.65 6.27 0.44
N LEU A 40 -1.13 6.29 1.67
CA LEU A 40 -1.09 5.11 2.52
C LEU A 40 -2.49 4.60 2.83
N GLN A 41 -3.44 5.49 3.08
CA GLN A 41 -4.81 5.08 3.36
C GLN A 41 -5.41 4.30 2.19
N ARG A 42 -5.20 4.77 0.96
CA ARG A 42 -5.66 4.06 -0.24
C ARG A 42 -5.05 2.67 -0.34
N LEU A 43 -3.75 2.56 -0.10
CA LEU A 43 -3.05 1.28 -0.18
C LEU A 43 -3.47 0.34 0.95
N TRP A 44 -3.68 0.86 2.15
CA TRP A 44 -4.15 0.07 3.28
C TRP A 44 -5.57 -0.44 3.06
N ASP A 45 -6.46 0.38 2.48
CA ASP A 45 -7.81 -0.04 2.13
C ASP A 45 -7.78 -1.16 1.09
N ARG A 46 -6.92 -1.03 0.09
CA ARG A 46 -6.72 -2.07 -0.92
C ARG A 46 -6.20 -3.36 -0.28
N LYS A 47 -5.20 -3.24 0.60
CA LYS A 47 -4.64 -4.36 1.33
C LYS A 47 -5.71 -5.09 2.14
N LYS A 48 -6.57 -4.35 2.83
CA LYS A 48 -7.65 -4.93 3.62
C LYS A 48 -8.62 -5.71 2.73
N THR A 49 -9.01 -5.14 1.60
CA THR A 49 -9.90 -5.79 0.64
C THR A 49 -9.28 -7.10 0.13
N LEU A 50 -8.01 -7.08 -0.26
CA LEU A 50 -7.31 -8.25 -0.76
C LEU A 50 -7.16 -9.31 0.32
N THR A 51 -6.87 -8.91 1.55
CA THR A 51 -6.78 -9.84 2.68
C THR A 51 -8.12 -10.54 2.91
N ASN A 52 -9.22 -9.82 2.82
CA ASN A 52 -10.55 -10.41 2.95
C ASN A 52 -10.83 -11.44 1.86
N ILE A 53 -10.42 -11.16 0.63
CA ILE A 53 -10.57 -12.11 -0.48
C ILE A 53 -9.77 -13.39 -0.21
N ILE A 54 -8.53 -13.24 0.27
CA ILE A 54 -7.66 -14.39 0.56
C ILE A 54 -8.23 -15.24 1.70
N ASN A 55 -8.85 -14.61 2.70
CA ASN A 55 -9.37 -15.29 3.88
C ASN A 55 -10.83 -15.77 3.73
N SER A 56 -11.47 -15.45 2.65
CA SER A 56 -12.87 -15.83 2.42
C SER A 56 -13.05 -17.29 1.97
#